data_7dc2bd2e22a7a64d40b813d45bd70d8d
#
_entry.id   7dc2bd2e22a7a64d40b813d45bd70d8d
#
_cell.length_a   1.000
_cell.length_b   1.000
_cell.length_c   1.000
_cell.angle_alpha   90.00
_cell.angle_beta   90.00
_cell.angle_gamma   90.00
#
_symmetry.space_group_name_H-M   'P 1'
#
loop_
_entity.id
_entity.type
_entity.pdbx_description
1 polymer ?
#
loop_
_entity_poly.entity_id
_entity_poly.type
_entity_poly.pdbx_seq_one_letter_code
_entity_poly.pdbx_strand_id
1 'polypeptide(L)'
;MTVFLKGTDDAPAKTYRLALLDLDGVVYRGADPVEHAAEGIDRAQTLGMRMAYTTNNASRFPHVVADQLRGFGLTLDDGQVITSAVVAARMLRRHLQEGARVLVIGSDHLRDQIRINGMVPVDKAADQPEAVIQAWYPELSWQDLAQAAFAIEGGARYFTTNKDQTLPREGGMAPGNGAMLQAVILATGKQPEDSAGKPESAMYDEARLLLADDQKKILDIDRCLPVGDRLDTDIEAANRGGYDSMLVLTGVARTPAILTAPAKWRPTYLAEDLRGLTAPQPQPSKEADQTWHCGGQTAKVGDDGHVTLRALEGSGDPLSDLEAVRACACALWEYQDRGGDMDALNLPAFVIGA
;
A
#
# COMPACT_ATOMS: atom_id res chain seq x y z
N MET A 1 21.51 7.98 -3.14
CA MET A 1 21.11 8.44 -4.50
C MET A 1 19.66 8.87 -4.39
N THR A 2 19.32 10.08 -4.78
CA THR A 2 17.94 10.60 -4.68
C THR A 2 17.04 9.81 -5.60
N VAL A 3 15.90 9.36 -5.08
CA VAL A 3 14.85 8.70 -5.88
C VAL A 3 13.93 9.79 -6.41
N PHE A 4 13.80 9.90 -7.71
CA PHE A 4 12.90 10.83 -8.39
C PHE A 4 11.78 10.05 -9.10
N LEU A 5 10.70 10.75 -9.43
CA LEU A 5 9.68 10.23 -10.33
C LEU A 5 10.30 9.86 -11.68
N LYS A 6 9.83 8.76 -12.25
CA LYS A 6 10.21 8.27 -13.59
C LYS A 6 9.12 8.58 -14.61
N GLY A 7 9.50 8.60 -15.88
CA GLY A 7 8.57 8.57 -17.00
C GLY A 7 8.58 7.22 -17.71
N THR A 8 7.64 7.04 -18.62
CA THR A 8 7.57 5.88 -19.52
C THR A 8 7.23 6.34 -20.94
N ASP A 9 7.85 5.71 -21.95
CA ASP A 9 7.53 5.99 -23.36
C ASP A 9 6.16 5.40 -23.75
N ASP A 10 5.80 4.26 -23.14
CA ASP A 10 4.53 3.56 -23.34
C ASP A 10 3.74 3.53 -22.03
N ALA A 11 2.46 3.15 -22.13
CA ALA A 11 1.61 2.89 -20.98
C ALA A 11 2.25 1.85 -20.02
N PRO A 12 2.25 2.05 -18.69
CA PRO A 12 2.76 1.07 -17.73
C PRO A 12 2.22 -0.34 -17.95
N ALA A 13 0.95 -0.48 -18.33
CA ALA A 13 0.32 -1.76 -18.64
C ALA A 13 0.96 -2.56 -19.80
N LYS A 14 1.77 -1.93 -20.64
CA LYS A 14 2.57 -2.61 -21.67
C LYS A 14 3.92 -3.10 -21.16
N THR A 15 4.47 -2.44 -20.15
CA THR A 15 5.78 -2.73 -19.56
C THR A 15 5.68 -3.75 -18.43
N TYR A 16 4.79 -3.49 -17.48
CA TYR A 16 4.54 -4.38 -16.35
C TYR A 16 3.52 -5.46 -16.72
N ARG A 17 3.64 -6.63 -16.12
CA ARG A 17 2.79 -7.80 -16.40
C ARG A 17 1.76 -8.06 -15.29
N LEU A 18 2.00 -7.51 -14.10
CA LEU A 18 1.12 -7.68 -12.93
C LEU A 18 1.01 -6.35 -12.18
N ALA A 19 -0.20 -5.83 -12.07
CA ALA A 19 -0.51 -4.77 -11.12
C ALA A 19 -0.89 -5.39 -9.76
N LEU A 20 -0.34 -4.83 -8.68
CA LEU A 20 -0.61 -5.20 -7.29
C LEU A 20 -1.41 -4.05 -6.68
N LEU A 21 -2.72 -4.07 -6.89
CA LEU A 21 -3.62 -2.97 -6.56
C LEU A 21 -4.02 -3.01 -5.09
N ASP A 22 -3.84 -1.93 -4.35
CA ASP A 22 -4.59 -1.72 -3.12
C ASP A 22 -6.09 -1.57 -3.43
N LEU A 23 -6.93 -1.69 -2.42
CA LEU A 23 -8.38 -1.68 -2.58
C LEU A 23 -9.01 -0.37 -2.09
N ASP A 24 -8.88 -0.07 -0.79
CA ASP A 24 -9.49 1.10 -0.19
C ASP A 24 -8.79 2.39 -0.66
N GLY A 25 -9.53 3.28 -1.31
CA GLY A 25 -8.98 4.51 -1.90
C GLY A 25 -8.43 4.35 -3.32
N VAL A 26 -8.31 3.13 -3.84
CA VAL A 26 -7.80 2.82 -5.18
C VAL A 26 -8.89 2.26 -6.08
N VAL A 27 -9.56 1.20 -5.66
CA VAL A 27 -10.64 0.53 -6.42
C VAL A 27 -12.02 0.94 -5.90
N TYR A 28 -12.16 1.08 -4.58
CA TYR A 28 -13.40 1.52 -3.95
C TYR A 28 -13.12 2.40 -2.72
N ARG A 29 -14.17 3.06 -2.19
CA ARG A 29 -14.20 3.72 -0.88
C ARG A 29 -15.42 3.21 -0.12
N GLY A 30 -15.20 2.33 0.85
CA GLY A 30 -16.29 1.69 1.58
C GLY A 30 -17.18 0.84 0.67
N ALA A 31 -18.42 1.28 0.41
CA ALA A 31 -19.37 0.59 -0.47
C ALA A 31 -19.34 1.07 -1.93
N ASP A 32 -18.70 2.19 -2.22
CA ASP A 32 -18.76 2.84 -3.53
C ASP A 32 -17.49 2.63 -4.33
N PRO A 33 -17.58 2.39 -5.66
CA PRO A 33 -16.40 2.31 -6.52
C PRO A 33 -15.73 3.67 -6.64
N VAL A 34 -14.39 3.66 -6.77
CA VAL A 34 -13.63 4.85 -7.16
C VAL A 34 -13.92 5.14 -8.63
N GLU A 35 -14.14 6.41 -8.95
CA GLU A 35 -14.39 6.86 -10.32
C GLU A 35 -13.23 6.43 -11.23
N HIS A 36 -13.54 5.97 -12.45
CA HIS A 36 -12.61 5.45 -13.44
C HIS A 36 -11.79 4.20 -13.03
N ALA A 37 -11.98 3.62 -11.85
CA ALA A 37 -11.20 2.46 -11.43
C ALA A 37 -11.48 1.24 -12.32
N ALA A 38 -12.75 0.91 -12.57
CA ALA A 38 -13.11 -0.22 -13.42
C ALA A 38 -12.63 0.00 -14.87
N GLU A 39 -12.76 1.21 -15.41
CA GLU A 39 -12.28 1.58 -16.74
C GLU A 39 -10.75 1.40 -16.86
N GLY A 40 -10.00 1.91 -15.90
CA GLY A 40 -8.54 1.80 -15.90
C GLY A 40 -8.05 0.35 -15.82
N ILE A 41 -8.71 -0.46 -14.97
CA ILE A 41 -8.41 -1.90 -14.83
C ILE A 41 -8.71 -2.66 -16.13
N ASP A 42 -9.90 -2.50 -16.71
CA ASP A 42 -10.31 -3.20 -17.93
C ASP A 42 -9.38 -2.89 -19.11
N ARG A 43 -9.06 -1.61 -19.29
CA ARG A 43 -8.10 -1.18 -20.31
C ARG A 43 -6.70 -1.75 -20.08
N ALA A 44 -6.21 -1.77 -18.85
CA ALA A 44 -4.89 -2.34 -18.54
C ALA A 44 -4.87 -3.86 -18.77
N GLN A 45 -5.95 -4.58 -18.45
CA GLN A 45 -6.11 -6.00 -18.78
C GLN A 45 -6.12 -6.26 -20.27
N THR A 46 -6.80 -5.40 -21.05
CA THR A 46 -6.81 -5.46 -22.52
C THR A 46 -5.40 -5.28 -23.12
N LEU A 47 -4.52 -4.50 -22.45
CA LEU A 47 -3.11 -4.36 -22.82
C LEU A 47 -2.22 -5.51 -22.35
N GLY A 48 -2.79 -6.52 -21.66
CA GLY A 48 -2.11 -7.74 -21.24
C GLY A 48 -1.55 -7.72 -19.81
N MET A 49 -1.91 -6.71 -19.01
CA MET A 49 -1.55 -6.64 -17.60
C MET A 49 -2.53 -7.47 -16.76
N ARG A 50 -2.00 -8.35 -15.89
CA ARG A 50 -2.79 -9.10 -14.92
C ARG A 50 -3.02 -8.25 -13.66
N MET A 51 -4.08 -8.57 -12.90
CA MET A 51 -4.40 -7.85 -11.66
C MET A 51 -4.32 -8.78 -10.45
N ALA A 52 -3.72 -8.29 -9.38
CA ALA A 52 -3.86 -8.79 -8.02
C ALA A 52 -4.46 -7.68 -7.15
N TYR A 53 -5.40 -8.03 -6.31
CA TYR A 53 -6.06 -7.10 -5.40
C TYR A 53 -5.56 -7.37 -4.00
N THR A 54 -4.80 -6.43 -3.42
CA THR A 54 -4.08 -6.61 -2.15
C THR A 54 -4.70 -5.75 -1.06
N THR A 55 -5.00 -6.33 0.11
CA THR A 55 -5.58 -5.57 1.21
C THR A 55 -4.99 -5.94 2.57
N ASN A 56 -4.72 -4.93 3.40
CA ASN A 56 -4.34 -5.12 4.80
C ASN A 56 -5.49 -5.65 5.67
N ASN A 57 -6.72 -5.67 5.14
CA ASN A 57 -7.86 -6.20 5.86
C ASN A 57 -7.80 -7.73 5.95
N ALA A 58 -7.68 -8.26 7.18
CA ALA A 58 -7.66 -9.69 7.47
C ALA A 58 -9.05 -10.26 7.82
N SER A 59 -10.08 -9.41 7.93
CA SER A 59 -11.38 -9.86 8.47
C SER A 59 -12.33 -10.43 7.43
N ARG A 60 -12.13 -10.13 6.13
CA ARG A 60 -13.03 -10.52 5.05
C ARG A 60 -12.42 -11.66 4.23
N PHE A 61 -13.25 -12.64 3.87
CA PHE A 61 -12.85 -13.70 2.95
C PHE A 61 -12.60 -13.17 1.53
N PRO A 62 -11.64 -13.73 0.77
CA PRO A 62 -11.36 -13.33 -0.60
C PRO A 62 -12.58 -13.30 -1.51
N HIS A 63 -13.46 -14.33 -1.44
CA HIS A 63 -14.68 -14.38 -2.24
C HIS A 63 -15.65 -13.24 -1.95
N VAL A 64 -15.78 -12.82 -0.67
CA VAL A 64 -16.64 -11.68 -0.28
C VAL A 64 -16.13 -10.37 -0.87
N VAL A 65 -14.80 -10.18 -0.90
CA VAL A 65 -14.17 -9.03 -1.54
C VAL A 65 -14.32 -9.12 -3.06
N ALA A 66 -14.07 -10.29 -3.65
CA ALA A 66 -14.22 -10.51 -5.09
C ALA A 66 -15.66 -10.26 -5.57
N ASP A 67 -16.68 -10.68 -4.80
CA ASP A 67 -18.08 -10.42 -5.13
C ASP A 67 -18.40 -8.92 -5.12
N GLN A 68 -17.85 -8.17 -4.16
CA GLN A 68 -17.99 -6.71 -4.16
C GLN A 68 -17.35 -6.10 -5.41
N LEU A 69 -16.15 -6.53 -5.79
CA LEU A 69 -15.45 -6.04 -6.98
C LEU A 69 -16.20 -6.39 -8.28
N ARG A 70 -16.77 -7.60 -8.36
CA ARG A 70 -17.66 -8.00 -9.48
C ARG A 70 -18.90 -7.13 -9.55
N GLY A 71 -19.44 -6.72 -8.39
CA GLY A 71 -20.56 -5.76 -8.29
C GLY A 71 -20.22 -4.38 -8.90
N PHE A 72 -18.95 -4.00 -8.96
CA PHE A 72 -18.47 -2.80 -9.65
C PHE A 72 -18.15 -3.02 -11.14
N GLY A 73 -18.47 -4.20 -11.69
CA GLY A 73 -18.26 -4.55 -13.10
C GLY A 73 -16.89 -5.14 -13.42
N LEU A 74 -16.07 -5.47 -12.41
CA LEU A 74 -14.76 -6.09 -12.63
C LEU A 74 -14.87 -7.60 -12.87
N THR A 75 -14.00 -8.13 -13.73
CA THR A 75 -13.86 -9.57 -13.97
C THR A 75 -12.63 -10.08 -13.25
N LEU A 76 -12.82 -10.97 -12.27
CA LEU A 76 -11.73 -11.56 -11.49
C LEU A 76 -12.13 -12.91 -10.88
N ASP A 77 -11.13 -13.74 -10.57
CA ASP A 77 -11.23 -14.93 -9.74
C ASP A 77 -10.93 -14.58 -8.26
N ASP A 78 -11.50 -15.33 -7.32
CA ASP A 78 -11.27 -15.14 -5.88
C ASP A 78 -9.79 -15.21 -5.51
N GLY A 79 -9.01 -16.03 -6.20
CA GLY A 79 -7.57 -16.20 -6.00
C GLY A 79 -6.74 -14.96 -6.34
N GLN A 80 -7.33 -13.96 -7.03
CA GLN A 80 -6.66 -12.69 -7.30
C GLN A 80 -6.76 -11.71 -6.11
N VAL A 81 -7.57 -12.02 -5.09
CA VAL A 81 -7.70 -11.22 -3.86
C VAL A 81 -6.75 -11.76 -2.79
N ILE A 82 -5.73 -11.00 -2.47
CA ILE A 82 -4.69 -11.35 -1.50
C ILE A 82 -4.90 -10.51 -0.24
N THR A 83 -5.34 -11.15 0.84
CA THR A 83 -5.57 -10.49 2.13
C THR A 83 -4.38 -10.65 3.05
N SER A 84 -4.23 -9.76 4.02
CA SER A 84 -3.19 -9.92 5.05
C SER A 84 -3.35 -11.19 5.88
N ALA A 85 -4.53 -11.81 5.94
CA ALA A 85 -4.73 -13.11 6.58
C ALA A 85 -4.02 -14.24 5.83
N VAL A 86 -4.11 -14.26 4.49
CA VAL A 86 -3.40 -15.22 3.64
C VAL A 86 -1.89 -15.10 3.83
N VAL A 87 -1.38 -13.87 3.76
CA VAL A 87 0.05 -13.57 3.92
C VAL A 87 0.53 -13.94 5.33
N ALA A 88 -0.25 -13.62 6.38
CA ALA A 88 0.08 -13.90 7.76
C ALA A 88 0.23 -15.40 8.05
N ALA A 89 -0.69 -16.22 7.55
CA ALA A 89 -0.61 -17.67 7.73
C ALA A 89 0.63 -18.25 7.05
N ARG A 90 0.96 -17.77 5.83
CA ARG A 90 2.18 -18.18 5.12
C ARG A 90 3.45 -17.66 5.80
N MET A 91 3.43 -16.44 6.34
CA MET A 91 4.51 -15.90 7.17
C MET A 91 4.74 -16.79 8.41
N LEU A 92 3.69 -17.09 9.17
CA LEU A 92 3.79 -17.95 10.34
C LEU A 92 4.36 -19.33 10.01
N ARG A 93 4.02 -19.92 8.86
CA ARG A 93 4.54 -21.21 8.42
C ARG A 93 6.06 -21.21 8.19
N ARG A 94 6.67 -20.04 7.94
CA ARG A 94 8.14 -19.88 7.88
C ARG A 94 8.78 -19.85 9.28
N HIS A 95 8.02 -19.51 10.31
CA HIS A 95 8.48 -19.37 11.69
C HIS A 95 8.14 -20.56 12.58
N LEU A 96 7.13 -21.35 12.23
CA LEU A 96 6.54 -22.41 13.05
C LEU A 96 6.54 -23.75 12.33
N GLN A 97 6.55 -24.83 13.10
CA GLN A 97 6.41 -26.18 12.55
C GLN A 97 4.95 -26.52 12.22
N GLU A 98 4.76 -27.59 11.44
CA GLU A 98 3.42 -28.15 11.17
C GLU A 98 2.81 -28.62 12.49
N GLY A 99 1.50 -28.39 12.66
CA GLY A 99 0.79 -28.71 13.89
C GLY A 99 0.96 -27.72 15.03
N ALA A 100 1.80 -26.66 14.87
CA ALA A 100 1.98 -25.63 15.89
C ALA A 100 0.65 -24.98 16.28
N ARG A 101 0.41 -24.80 17.58
CA ARG A 101 -0.78 -24.14 18.10
C ARG A 101 -0.59 -22.63 18.03
N VAL A 102 -1.57 -21.96 17.40
CA VAL A 102 -1.55 -20.50 17.22
C VAL A 102 -2.80 -19.90 17.86
N LEU A 103 -2.61 -19.03 18.86
CA LEU A 103 -3.70 -18.22 19.40
C LEU A 103 -4.08 -17.16 18.35
N VAL A 104 -5.31 -17.25 17.84
CA VAL A 104 -5.78 -16.36 16.77
C VAL A 104 -6.70 -15.29 17.35
N ILE A 105 -6.19 -14.07 17.42
CA ILE A 105 -7.01 -12.87 17.67
C ILE A 105 -7.39 -12.33 16.29
N GLY A 106 -8.54 -12.76 15.77
CA GLY A 106 -8.94 -12.45 14.40
C GLY A 106 -10.21 -13.18 13.98
N SER A 107 -10.67 -12.89 12.76
CA SER A 107 -11.86 -13.46 12.14
C SER A 107 -11.69 -14.94 11.77
N ASP A 108 -12.81 -15.56 11.39
CA ASP A 108 -12.82 -16.94 10.88
C ASP A 108 -11.94 -17.10 9.62
N HIS A 109 -11.87 -16.08 8.76
CA HIS A 109 -10.98 -16.10 7.62
C HIS A 109 -9.51 -16.35 8.03
N LEU A 110 -9.00 -15.61 9.02
CA LEU A 110 -7.63 -15.82 9.51
C LEU A 110 -7.45 -17.21 10.13
N ARG A 111 -8.44 -17.69 10.89
CA ARG A 111 -8.44 -19.06 11.45
C ARG A 111 -8.36 -20.13 10.38
N ASP A 112 -9.11 -19.97 9.30
CA ASP A 112 -9.09 -20.93 8.19
C ASP A 112 -7.75 -20.89 7.46
N GLN A 113 -7.14 -19.72 7.28
CA GLN A 113 -5.80 -19.61 6.70
C GLN A 113 -4.73 -20.30 7.57
N ILE A 114 -4.84 -20.21 8.90
CA ILE A 114 -3.96 -20.95 9.82
C ILE A 114 -4.10 -22.46 9.63
N ARG A 115 -5.35 -22.98 9.55
CA ARG A 115 -5.62 -24.42 9.30
C ARG A 115 -5.07 -24.87 7.93
N ILE A 116 -5.36 -24.12 6.87
CA ILE A 116 -4.91 -24.41 5.50
C ILE A 116 -3.38 -24.52 5.42
N ASN A 117 -2.67 -23.75 6.24
CA ASN A 117 -1.21 -23.77 6.31
C ASN A 117 -0.67 -24.79 7.35
N GLY A 118 -1.49 -25.76 7.78
CA GLY A 118 -1.05 -26.90 8.62
C GLY A 118 -0.82 -26.56 10.09
N MET A 119 -1.33 -25.43 10.58
CA MET A 119 -1.25 -25.04 11.99
C MET A 119 -2.61 -25.21 12.68
N VAL A 120 -2.64 -25.21 14.00
CA VAL A 120 -3.83 -25.44 14.82
C VAL A 120 -4.26 -24.13 15.48
N PRO A 121 -5.36 -23.47 15.05
CA PRO A 121 -5.86 -22.28 15.71
C PRO A 121 -6.46 -22.65 17.07
N VAL A 122 -6.11 -21.88 18.10
CA VAL A 122 -6.66 -22.00 19.47
C VAL A 122 -7.20 -20.64 19.94
N ASP A 123 -7.99 -20.66 21.03
CA ASP A 123 -8.75 -19.49 21.50
C ASP A 123 -8.22 -18.92 22.82
N LYS A 124 -7.45 -19.69 23.58
CA LYS A 124 -7.08 -19.35 24.95
C LYS A 124 -5.58 -19.52 25.18
N ALA A 125 -5.01 -18.67 26.02
CA ALA A 125 -3.64 -18.84 26.50
C ALA A 125 -3.43 -20.19 27.23
N ALA A 126 -4.49 -20.70 27.90
CA ALA A 126 -4.47 -22.01 28.56
C ALA A 126 -4.23 -23.19 27.60
N ASP A 127 -4.49 -23.01 26.30
CA ASP A 127 -4.21 -24.01 25.27
C ASP A 127 -2.71 -24.10 24.95
N GLN A 128 -1.86 -23.33 25.62
CA GLN A 128 -0.41 -23.29 25.47
C GLN A 128 0.01 -23.06 24.00
N PRO A 129 -0.39 -21.94 23.36
CA PRO A 129 0.01 -21.65 22.00
C PRO A 129 1.51 -21.38 21.89
N GLU A 130 2.09 -21.77 20.77
CA GLU A 130 3.50 -21.46 20.43
C GLU A 130 3.62 -20.02 19.89
N ALA A 131 2.53 -19.49 19.31
CA ALA A 131 2.48 -18.13 18.80
C ALA A 131 1.09 -17.50 18.98
N VAL A 132 1.07 -16.17 18.99
CA VAL A 132 -0.11 -15.32 18.89
C VAL A 132 -0.05 -14.62 17.54
N ILE A 133 -1.15 -14.62 16.79
CA ILE A 133 -1.37 -13.76 15.62
C ILE A 133 -2.51 -12.81 15.90
N GLN A 134 -2.27 -11.51 15.81
CA GLN A 134 -3.28 -10.47 16.05
C GLN A 134 -3.68 -9.77 14.75
N ALA A 135 -5.00 -9.66 14.57
CA ALA A 135 -5.67 -8.89 13.53
C ALA A 135 -6.81 -8.08 14.13
N TRP A 136 -7.20 -7.01 13.45
CA TRP A 136 -8.46 -6.35 13.73
C TRP A 136 -9.63 -7.14 13.13
N TYR A 137 -10.74 -7.22 13.87
CA TYR A 137 -12.03 -7.72 13.40
C TYR A 137 -13.17 -7.05 14.18
N PRO A 138 -14.41 -7.05 13.66
CA PRO A 138 -15.51 -6.27 14.26
C PRO A 138 -15.83 -6.59 15.73
N GLU A 139 -15.68 -7.84 16.13
CA GLU A 139 -16.02 -8.37 17.47
C GLU A 139 -14.83 -8.33 18.45
N LEU A 140 -13.70 -7.73 18.07
CA LEU A 140 -12.50 -7.65 18.90
C LEU A 140 -12.81 -7.03 20.27
N SER A 141 -12.52 -7.78 21.31
CA SER A 141 -12.84 -7.43 22.69
C SER A 141 -11.59 -7.26 23.56
N TRP A 142 -11.74 -6.66 24.74
CA TRP A 142 -10.68 -6.61 25.74
C TRP A 142 -10.22 -8.02 26.16
N GLN A 143 -11.14 -8.99 26.23
CA GLN A 143 -10.84 -10.38 26.57
C GLN A 143 -9.87 -11.01 25.57
N ASP A 144 -10.02 -10.72 24.27
CA ASP A 144 -9.12 -11.20 23.22
C ASP A 144 -7.71 -10.66 23.42
N LEU A 145 -7.60 -9.35 23.68
CA LEU A 145 -6.31 -8.70 23.96
C LEU A 145 -5.67 -9.25 25.23
N ALA A 146 -6.47 -9.56 26.26
CA ALA A 146 -5.98 -10.18 27.50
C ALA A 146 -5.46 -11.60 27.23
N GLN A 147 -6.17 -12.44 26.42
CA GLN A 147 -5.68 -13.77 26.05
C GLN A 147 -4.35 -13.67 25.27
N ALA A 148 -4.23 -12.69 24.36
CA ALA A 148 -2.99 -12.43 23.66
C ALA A 148 -1.85 -12.12 24.64
N ALA A 149 -2.08 -11.20 25.58
CA ALA A 149 -1.08 -10.80 26.58
C ALA A 149 -0.66 -11.99 27.46
N PHE A 150 -1.61 -12.78 27.98
CA PHE A 150 -1.31 -13.96 28.81
C PHE A 150 -0.48 -15.01 28.05
N ALA A 151 -0.80 -15.25 26.77
CA ALA A 151 -0.03 -16.20 25.95
C ALA A 151 1.40 -15.70 25.71
N ILE A 152 1.57 -14.41 25.41
CA ILE A 152 2.89 -13.78 25.18
C ILE A 152 3.73 -13.80 26.46
N GLU A 153 3.15 -13.51 27.62
CA GLU A 153 3.82 -13.63 28.94
C GLU A 153 4.18 -15.08 29.24
N GLY A 154 3.36 -16.04 28.78
CA GLY A 154 3.63 -17.49 28.87
C GLY A 154 4.71 -17.99 27.91
N GLY A 155 5.29 -17.12 27.08
CA GLY A 155 6.39 -17.44 26.18
C GLY A 155 5.99 -17.65 24.71
N ALA A 156 4.73 -17.44 24.34
CA ALA A 156 4.30 -17.48 22.95
C ALA A 156 4.94 -16.36 22.13
N ARG A 157 5.36 -16.65 20.91
CA ARG A 157 5.86 -15.66 19.96
C ARG A 157 4.72 -14.75 19.49
N TYR A 158 5.01 -13.49 19.21
CA TYR A 158 3.99 -12.50 18.85
C TYR A 158 4.12 -12.04 17.40
N PHE A 159 3.01 -12.11 16.64
CA PHE A 159 2.91 -11.73 15.24
C PHE A 159 1.65 -10.92 14.97
N THR A 160 1.63 -10.19 13.85
CA THR A 160 0.46 -9.40 13.46
C THR A 160 0.19 -9.46 11.95
N THR A 161 -1.07 -9.26 11.59
CA THR A 161 -1.48 -9.19 10.17
C THR A 161 -1.13 -7.86 9.53
N ASN A 162 -1.17 -6.76 10.27
CA ASN A 162 -0.81 -5.41 9.85
C ASN A 162 -0.59 -4.49 11.05
N LYS A 163 -0.06 -3.29 10.82
CA LYS A 163 0.23 -2.28 11.85
C LYS A 163 -0.56 -0.98 11.63
N ASP A 164 -1.66 -1.00 10.89
CA ASP A 164 -2.46 0.18 10.56
C ASP A 164 -3.00 0.83 11.83
N GLN A 165 -2.60 2.08 12.08
CA GLN A 165 -3.00 2.80 13.30
C GLN A 165 -4.47 3.20 13.28
N THR A 166 -5.00 3.44 12.11
CA THR A 166 -6.37 3.93 11.89
C THR A 166 -7.10 3.08 10.86
N LEU A 167 -8.41 3.07 10.95
CA LEU A 167 -9.32 2.37 10.06
C LEU A 167 -10.47 3.31 9.68
N PRO A 168 -10.63 3.68 8.40
CA PRO A 168 -11.77 4.50 7.96
C PRO A 168 -13.08 3.73 8.15
N ARG A 169 -14.10 4.40 8.66
CA ARG A 169 -15.46 3.91 8.85
C ARG A 169 -16.47 4.98 8.48
N GLU A 170 -17.74 4.61 8.31
CA GLU A 170 -18.82 5.55 7.99
C GLU A 170 -18.91 6.72 9.00
N GLY A 171 -18.67 6.47 10.28
CA GLY A 171 -18.67 7.48 11.34
C GLY A 171 -17.38 8.29 11.49
N GLY A 172 -16.34 8.04 10.66
CA GLY A 172 -15.05 8.71 10.75
C GLY A 172 -13.86 7.75 10.93
N MET A 173 -12.73 8.27 11.40
CA MET A 173 -11.52 7.47 11.63
C MET A 173 -11.60 6.72 12.97
N ALA A 174 -11.54 5.39 12.90
CA ALA A 174 -11.53 4.49 14.05
C ALA A 174 -10.10 3.94 14.31
N PRO A 175 -9.82 3.43 15.55
CA PRO A 175 -8.58 2.71 15.82
C PRO A 175 -8.45 1.46 14.96
N GLY A 176 -7.32 1.32 14.28
CA GLY A 176 -6.95 0.13 13.51
C GLY A 176 -6.25 -0.93 14.37
N ASN A 177 -5.80 -2.00 13.72
CA ASN A 177 -5.06 -3.07 14.40
C ASN A 177 -3.81 -2.56 15.12
N GLY A 178 -3.07 -1.62 14.53
CA GLY A 178 -1.88 -1.00 15.13
C GLY A 178 -2.15 -0.33 16.47
N ALA A 179 -3.31 0.34 16.62
CA ALA A 179 -3.72 0.91 17.89
C ALA A 179 -4.03 -0.19 18.94
N MET A 180 -4.65 -1.31 18.50
CA MET A 180 -4.92 -2.46 19.39
C MET A 180 -3.63 -3.20 19.77
N LEU A 181 -2.64 -3.26 18.86
CA LEU A 181 -1.30 -3.78 19.20
C LEU A 181 -0.67 -3.03 20.35
N GLN A 182 -0.78 -1.69 20.38
CA GLN A 182 -0.20 -0.88 21.45
C GLN A 182 -0.74 -1.28 22.84
N ALA A 183 -2.01 -1.67 22.96
CA ALA A 183 -2.56 -2.15 24.22
C ALA A 183 -1.87 -3.43 24.71
N VAL A 184 -1.62 -4.39 23.82
CA VAL A 184 -0.90 -5.64 24.14
C VAL A 184 0.59 -5.37 24.41
N ILE A 185 1.22 -4.51 23.60
CA ILE A 185 2.63 -4.11 23.78
C ILE A 185 2.84 -3.44 25.14
N LEU A 186 1.95 -2.53 25.54
CA LEU A 186 2.03 -1.87 26.85
C LEU A 186 1.86 -2.85 28.01
N ALA A 187 1.01 -3.86 27.85
CA ALA A 187 0.80 -4.88 28.88
C ALA A 187 1.99 -5.85 29.02
N THR A 188 2.64 -6.23 27.91
CA THR A 188 3.64 -7.30 27.86
C THR A 188 5.08 -6.82 27.71
N GLY A 189 5.28 -5.57 27.25
CA GLY A 189 6.60 -5.04 26.85
C GLY A 189 7.15 -5.69 25.57
N LYS A 190 6.36 -6.52 24.86
CA LYS A 190 6.81 -7.26 23.67
C LYS A 190 6.21 -6.67 22.40
N GLN A 191 7.08 -6.46 21.40
CA GLN A 191 6.69 -6.07 20.04
C GLN A 191 6.38 -7.32 19.20
N PRO A 192 5.50 -7.23 18.19
CA PRO A 192 5.39 -8.28 17.19
C PRO A 192 6.75 -8.52 16.51
N GLU A 193 7.13 -9.79 16.38
CA GLU A 193 8.37 -10.21 15.73
C GLU A 193 8.33 -9.95 14.23
N ASP A 194 7.14 -10.09 13.63
CA ASP A 194 6.93 -9.88 12.20
C ASP A 194 5.50 -9.41 11.90
N SER A 195 5.29 -8.83 10.72
CA SER A 195 4.01 -8.33 10.24
C SER A 195 3.80 -8.71 8.77
N ALA A 196 2.61 -9.16 8.46
CA ALA A 196 2.28 -9.66 7.12
C ALA A 196 1.88 -8.55 6.12
N GLY A 197 1.22 -7.52 6.63
CA GLY A 197 0.65 -6.46 5.81
C GLY A 197 1.62 -5.31 5.51
N LYS A 198 1.25 -4.49 4.54
CA LYS A 198 1.94 -3.24 4.22
C LYS A 198 2.12 -2.39 5.49
N PRO A 199 3.27 -1.74 5.75
CA PRO A 199 4.36 -1.44 4.79
C PRO A 199 5.42 -2.55 4.63
N GLU A 200 5.19 -3.77 5.09
CA GLU A 200 6.08 -4.88 4.76
C GLU A 200 5.84 -5.34 3.31
N SER A 201 6.90 -5.68 2.57
CA SER A 201 6.82 -6.10 1.16
C SER A 201 6.17 -7.48 0.99
N ALA A 202 6.05 -8.25 2.06
CA ALA A 202 5.54 -9.61 2.05
C ALA A 202 4.19 -9.76 1.35
N MET A 203 3.32 -8.73 1.43
CA MET A 203 2.04 -8.70 0.70
C MET A 203 2.23 -8.83 -0.81
N TYR A 204 3.16 -8.05 -1.38
CA TYR A 204 3.44 -8.04 -2.82
C TYR A 204 4.23 -9.28 -3.24
N ASP A 205 5.17 -9.72 -2.42
CA ASP A 205 5.93 -10.95 -2.68
C ASP A 205 5.03 -12.18 -2.72
N GLU A 206 4.11 -12.32 -1.77
CA GLU A 206 3.16 -13.43 -1.75
C GLU A 206 2.14 -13.34 -2.89
N ALA A 207 1.63 -12.15 -3.24
CA ALA A 207 0.75 -11.98 -4.39
C ALA A 207 1.44 -12.41 -5.70
N ARG A 208 2.71 -12.05 -5.88
CA ARG A 208 3.52 -12.46 -7.02
C ARG A 208 3.75 -13.99 -7.07
N LEU A 209 3.95 -14.63 -5.91
CA LEU A 209 4.08 -16.08 -5.79
C LEU A 209 2.78 -16.82 -6.08
N LEU A 210 1.67 -16.35 -5.52
CA LEU A 210 0.34 -16.98 -5.66
C LEU A 210 -0.21 -16.83 -7.07
N LEU A 211 0.16 -15.76 -7.77
CA LEU A 211 -0.25 -15.48 -9.14
C LEU A 211 0.88 -15.77 -10.15
N ALA A 212 1.77 -16.72 -9.85
CA ALA A 212 2.70 -17.26 -10.83
C ALA A 212 1.94 -17.71 -12.10
N ASP A 213 2.63 -17.74 -13.24
CA ASP A 213 2.04 -18.18 -14.50
C ASP A 213 1.70 -19.69 -14.51
N ASP A 214 1.04 -20.18 -15.57
CA ASP A 214 0.64 -21.59 -15.73
C ASP A 214 1.85 -22.55 -15.70
N GLN A 215 3.05 -22.05 -15.97
CA GLN A 215 4.31 -22.78 -15.87
C GLN A 215 4.91 -22.71 -14.47
N LYS A 216 4.19 -22.12 -13.48
CA LYS A 216 4.66 -21.81 -12.11
C LYS A 216 5.88 -20.89 -12.07
N LYS A 217 6.09 -20.10 -13.12
CA LYS A 217 7.15 -19.11 -13.16
C LYS A 217 6.69 -17.85 -12.45
N ILE A 218 7.40 -17.51 -11.37
CA ILE A 218 7.20 -16.28 -10.63
C ILE A 218 7.68 -15.12 -11.50
N LEU A 219 6.87 -14.06 -11.63
CA LEU A 219 7.27 -12.85 -12.34
C LEU A 219 8.43 -12.16 -11.63
N ASP A 220 9.34 -11.59 -12.38
CA ASP A 220 10.41 -10.76 -11.81
C ASP A 220 9.82 -9.47 -11.20
N ILE A 221 10.51 -8.91 -10.20
CA ILE A 221 10.03 -7.74 -9.45
C ILE A 221 9.80 -6.55 -10.40
N ASP A 222 10.70 -6.33 -11.35
CA ASP A 222 10.63 -5.27 -12.36
C ASP A 222 9.48 -5.43 -13.38
N ARG A 223 8.77 -6.55 -13.33
CA ARG A 223 7.56 -6.82 -14.14
C ARG A 223 6.27 -6.65 -13.34
N CYS A 224 6.36 -6.26 -12.07
CA CYS A 224 5.24 -6.08 -11.16
C CYS A 224 5.17 -4.62 -10.73
N LEU A 225 3.95 -4.05 -10.66
CA LEU A 225 3.71 -2.66 -10.30
C LEU A 225 2.70 -2.58 -9.15
N PRO A 226 3.15 -2.39 -7.90
CA PRO A 226 2.29 -1.93 -6.80
C PRO A 226 1.62 -0.59 -7.13
N VAL A 227 0.32 -0.52 -6.87
CA VAL A 227 -0.48 0.70 -7.01
C VAL A 227 -1.27 0.92 -5.73
N GLY A 228 -1.13 2.08 -5.13
CA GLY A 228 -1.78 2.42 -3.88
C GLY A 228 -2.06 3.91 -3.75
N ASP A 229 -2.77 4.28 -2.71
CA ASP A 229 -3.14 5.66 -2.39
C ASP A 229 -2.43 6.19 -1.13
N ARG A 230 -1.60 5.35 -0.48
CA ARG A 230 -0.93 5.71 0.78
C ARG A 230 0.59 5.60 0.65
N LEU A 231 1.26 6.68 1.09
CA LEU A 231 2.73 6.73 1.12
C LEU A 231 3.34 5.82 2.19
N ASP A 232 2.70 5.76 3.37
CA ASP A 232 3.19 5.09 4.57
C ASP A 232 2.91 3.58 4.61
N THR A 233 2.12 3.06 3.69
CA THR A 233 1.83 1.64 3.54
C THR A 233 2.22 1.13 2.15
N ASP A 234 1.52 1.57 1.10
CA ASP A 234 1.68 1.02 -0.24
C ASP A 234 3.04 1.33 -0.86
N ILE A 235 3.39 2.62 -0.83
CA ILE A 235 4.64 3.08 -1.43
C ILE A 235 5.85 2.62 -0.60
N GLU A 236 5.75 2.68 0.74
CA GLU A 236 6.82 2.14 1.60
C GLU A 236 7.00 0.63 1.38
N ALA A 237 5.92 -0.15 1.26
CA ALA A 237 6.02 -1.59 0.98
C ALA A 237 6.68 -1.88 -0.37
N ALA A 238 6.32 -1.13 -1.41
CA ALA A 238 6.94 -1.25 -2.72
C ALA A 238 8.44 -0.92 -2.67
N ASN A 239 8.81 0.19 -2.04
CA ASN A 239 10.21 0.59 -1.90
C ASN A 239 11.04 -0.41 -1.08
N ARG A 240 10.49 -0.97 0.01
CA ARG A 240 11.14 -2.03 0.80
C ARG A 240 11.36 -3.31 -0.01
N GLY A 241 10.42 -3.65 -0.91
CA GLY A 241 10.51 -4.82 -1.78
C GLY A 241 11.33 -4.60 -3.05
N GLY A 242 11.77 -3.37 -3.32
CA GLY A 242 12.50 -3.02 -4.56
C GLY A 242 11.62 -2.94 -5.80
N TYR A 243 10.31 -2.79 -5.63
CA TYR A 243 9.36 -2.59 -6.73
C TYR A 243 9.33 -1.13 -7.17
N ASP A 244 9.12 -0.88 -8.46
CA ASP A 244 8.54 0.37 -8.92
C ASP A 244 7.10 0.48 -8.40
N SER A 245 6.60 1.70 -8.17
CA SER A 245 5.27 1.91 -7.60
C SER A 245 4.53 3.06 -8.28
N MET A 246 3.21 3.01 -8.27
CA MET A 246 2.35 4.11 -8.70
C MET A 246 1.48 4.58 -7.53
N LEU A 247 1.58 5.87 -7.20
CA LEU A 247 0.66 6.51 -6.27
C LEU A 247 -0.50 7.09 -7.06
N VAL A 248 -1.73 6.80 -6.63
CA VAL A 248 -2.96 7.43 -7.15
C VAL A 248 -3.55 8.42 -6.14
N LEU A 249 -4.14 9.50 -6.63
CA LEU A 249 -4.67 10.60 -5.78
C LEU A 249 -6.13 10.41 -5.38
N THR A 250 -6.67 9.23 -5.61
CA THR A 250 -8.07 8.90 -5.32
C THR A 250 -8.35 8.58 -3.85
N GLY A 251 -7.35 8.49 -2.98
CA GLY A 251 -7.53 8.04 -1.59
C GLY A 251 -6.97 9.00 -0.53
N VAL A 252 -6.04 8.53 0.29
CA VAL A 252 -5.55 9.22 1.50
C VAL A 252 -4.46 10.25 1.20
N ALA A 253 -3.50 9.93 0.32
CA ALA A 253 -2.38 10.84 0.05
C ALA A 253 -2.85 12.18 -0.53
N ARG A 254 -2.24 13.25 -0.04
CA ARG A 254 -2.48 14.63 -0.49
C ARG A 254 -1.17 15.23 -0.96
N THR A 255 -1.24 16.20 -1.85
CA THR A 255 -0.07 16.86 -2.45
C THR A 255 0.97 17.34 -1.43
N PRO A 256 0.65 17.96 -0.28
CA PRO A 256 1.67 18.33 0.69
C PRO A 256 2.50 17.16 1.20
N ALA A 257 1.88 16.00 1.48
CA ALA A 257 2.58 14.81 1.93
C ALA A 257 3.49 14.21 0.84
N ILE A 258 3.07 14.30 -0.43
CA ILE A 258 3.89 13.87 -1.57
C ILE A 258 5.12 14.75 -1.71
N LEU A 259 4.94 16.07 -1.66
CA LEU A 259 5.99 17.06 -1.82
C LEU A 259 7.07 16.96 -0.75
N THR A 260 6.70 16.57 0.47
CA THR A 260 7.61 16.44 1.62
C THR A 260 7.99 14.98 1.93
N ALA A 261 7.70 14.04 1.01
CA ALA A 261 7.92 12.64 1.24
C ALA A 261 9.41 12.30 1.50
N PRO A 262 9.73 11.62 2.61
CA PRO A 262 11.07 11.06 2.80
C PRO A 262 11.33 9.97 1.75
N ALA A 263 12.60 9.67 1.48
CA ALA A 263 13.00 8.76 0.41
C ALA A 263 12.24 7.42 0.40
N LYS A 264 11.94 6.86 1.58
CA LYS A 264 11.21 5.60 1.71
C LYS A 264 9.74 5.67 1.28
N TRP A 265 9.17 6.87 1.11
CA TRP A 265 7.77 7.11 0.72
C TRP A 265 7.63 7.73 -0.67
N ARG A 266 8.71 7.88 -1.43
CA ARG A 266 8.66 8.46 -2.77
C ARG A 266 8.20 7.40 -3.78
N PRO A 267 7.08 7.62 -4.49
CA PRO A 267 6.62 6.72 -5.54
C PRO A 267 7.49 6.83 -6.78
N THR A 268 7.45 5.77 -7.62
CA THR A 268 8.06 5.80 -8.95
C THR A 268 7.23 6.62 -9.93
N TYR A 269 5.90 6.44 -9.87
CA TYR A 269 4.94 7.12 -10.74
C TYR A 269 3.86 7.81 -9.90
N LEU A 270 3.27 8.86 -10.45
CA LEU A 270 2.16 9.60 -9.85
C LEU A 270 1.04 9.74 -10.87
N ALA A 271 -0.18 9.33 -10.52
CA ALA A 271 -1.35 9.43 -11.38
C ALA A 271 -2.56 9.97 -10.60
N GLU A 272 -3.52 10.58 -11.28
CA GLU A 272 -4.76 10.98 -10.64
C GLU A 272 -5.57 9.77 -10.18
N ASP A 273 -5.70 8.77 -11.06
CA ASP A 273 -6.44 7.52 -10.84
C ASP A 273 -5.85 6.36 -11.66
N LEU A 274 -6.55 5.21 -11.70
CA LEU A 274 -6.09 4.00 -12.37
C LEU A 274 -5.99 4.11 -13.91
N ARG A 275 -6.50 5.16 -14.55
CA ARG A 275 -6.25 5.45 -15.97
C ARG A 275 -4.75 5.69 -16.23
N GLY A 276 -3.99 6.09 -15.21
CA GLY A 276 -2.55 6.20 -15.27
C GLY A 276 -1.81 4.91 -15.67
N LEU A 277 -2.44 3.74 -15.49
CA LEU A 277 -1.90 2.46 -15.97
C LEU A 277 -1.86 2.36 -17.51
N THR A 278 -2.73 3.10 -18.19
CA THR A 278 -2.98 2.98 -19.63
C THR A 278 -2.48 4.17 -20.47
N ALA A 279 -1.82 5.12 -19.82
CA ALA A 279 -1.21 6.27 -20.46
C ALA A 279 0.29 6.35 -20.15
N PRO A 280 1.14 6.82 -21.08
CA PRO A 280 2.53 7.11 -20.78
C PRO A 280 2.67 8.05 -19.58
N GLN A 281 3.69 7.82 -18.76
CA GLN A 281 3.97 8.69 -17.63
C GLN A 281 4.99 9.77 -18.04
N PRO A 282 4.69 11.06 -17.87
CA PRO A 282 5.63 12.13 -18.20
C PRO A 282 6.93 12.00 -17.39
N GLN A 283 8.08 12.15 -18.06
CA GLN A 283 9.41 12.10 -17.43
C GLN A 283 9.77 13.48 -16.88
N PRO A 284 9.88 13.66 -15.55
CA PRO A 284 10.49 14.87 -15.02
C PRO A 284 11.97 14.97 -15.43
N SER A 285 12.41 16.14 -15.80
CA SER A 285 13.79 16.43 -16.18
C SER A 285 14.29 17.69 -15.52
N LYS A 286 15.61 17.80 -15.38
CA LYS A 286 16.24 18.92 -14.67
C LYS A 286 17.19 19.68 -15.59
N GLU A 287 17.12 21.00 -15.60
CA GLU A 287 18.04 21.88 -16.30
C GLU A 287 19.25 22.27 -15.44
N ALA A 288 20.25 22.85 -16.09
CA ALA A 288 21.50 23.27 -15.45
C ALA A 288 21.29 24.33 -14.34
N ASP A 289 20.25 25.16 -14.47
CA ASP A 289 19.87 26.19 -13.49
C ASP A 289 19.09 25.68 -12.28
N GLN A 290 18.99 24.36 -12.12
CA GLN A 290 18.25 23.63 -11.07
C GLN A 290 16.72 23.68 -11.23
N THR A 291 16.19 24.15 -12.36
CA THR A 291 14.75 24.09 -12.66
C THR A 291 14.35 22.68 -13.08
N TRP A 292 13.32 22.13 -12.45
CA TRP A 292 12.70 20.89 -12.83
C TRP A 292 11.55 21.13 -13.80
N HIS A 293 11.42 20.28 -14.80
CA HIS A 293 10.39 20.30 -15.84
C HIS A 293 9.62 19.00 -15.83
N CYS A 294 8.32 19.07 -16.07
CA CYS A 294 7.48 17.93 -16.41
C CYS A 294 6.38 18.42 -17.34
N GLY A 295 6.27 17.86 -18.55
CA GLY A 295 5.35 18.36 -19.55
C GLY A 295 5.53 19.86 -19.80
N GLY A 296 4.42 20.59 -19.70
CA GLY A 296 4.40 22.06 -19.83
C GLY A 296 4.64 22.84 -18.54
N GLN A 297 5.03 22.19 -17.46
CA GLN A 297 5.14 22.80 -16.14
C GLN A 297 6.58 22.81 -15.63
N THR A 298 6.92 23.82 -14.82
CA THR A 298 8.24 23.95 -14.21
C THR A 298 8.16 24.24 -12.72
N ALA A 299 9.15 23.75 -11.96
CA ALA A 299 9.29 24.02 -10.53
C ALA A 299 10.76 24.26 -10.18
N LYS A 300 11.01 25.22 -9.30
CA LYS A 300 12.33 25.51 -8.74
C LYS A 300 12.21 25.81 -7.27
N VAL A 301 13.15 25.29 -6.48
CA VAL A 301 13.29 25.61 -5.05
C VAL A 301 14.55 26.44 -4.89
N GLY A 302 14.41 27.65 -4.36
CA GLY A 302 15.53 28.54 -4.02
C GLY A 302 16.29 28.06 -2.78
N ASP A 303 17.49 28.59 -2.56
CA ASP A 303 18.28 28.26 -1.36
C ASP A 303 17.61 28.73 -0.06
N ASP A 304 16.68 29.67 -0.16
CA ASP A 304 15.82 30.18 0.93
C ASP A 304 14.55 29.33 1.17
N GLY A 305 14.40 28.20 0.44
CA GLY A 305 13.22 27.36 0.50
C GLY A 305 12.00 27.87 -0.28
N HIS A 306 12.11 29.01 -0.98
CA HIS A 306 11.01 29.53 -1.79
C HIS A 306 10.74 28.65 -3.02
N VAL A 307 9.49 28.18 -3.17
CA VAL A 307 9.04 27.37 -4.31
C VAL A 307 8.46 28.27 -5.39
N THR A 308 9.04 28.23 -6.58
CA THR A 308 8.53 28.95 -7.76
C THR A 308 7.96 27.93 -8.76
N LEU A 309 6.70 28.11 -9.14
CA LEU A 309 6.04 27.36 -10.20
C LEU A 309 5.81 28.26 -11.42
N ARG A 310 5.95 27.70 -12.63
CA ARG A 310 5.62 28.40 -13.88
C ARG A 310 5.04 27.41 -14.89
N ALA A 311 4.05 27.87 -15.65
CA ALA A 311 3.58 27.20 -16.85
C ALA A 311 4.33 27.75 -18.07
N LEU A 312 4.64 26.88 -19.02
CA LEU A 312 5.09 27.29 -20.35
C LEU A 312 3.89 27.84 -21.14
N GLU A 313 4.18 28.61 -22.20
CA GLU A 313 3.14 29.21 -23.01
C GLU A 313 2.20 28.14 -23.61
N GLY A 314 0.91 28.30 -23.41
CA GLY A 314 -0.13 27.34 -23.82
C GLY A 314 -0.41 26.21 -22.83
N SER A 315 0.28 26.11 -21.70
CA SER A 315 0.01 25.17 -20.62
C SER A 315 -1.01 25.75 -19.64
N GLY A 316 -1.70 24.83 -18.92
CA GLY A 316 -2.71 25.22 -17.92
C GLY A 316 -2.13 25.83 -16.64
N ASP A 317 -3.01 26.18 -15.71
CA ASP A 317 -2.63 26.68 -14.39
C ASP A 317 -1.80 25.63 -13.64
N PRO A 318 -0.56 25.96 -13.19
CA PRO A 318 0.28 25.02 -12.45
C PRO A 318 -0.40 24.44 -11.20
N LEU A 319 -1.25 25.20 -10.52
CA LEU A 319 -1.90 24.74 -9.28
C LEU A 319 -2.98 23.67 -9.50
N SER A 320 -3.45 23.48 -10.73
CA SER A 320 -4.43 22.46 -11.11
C SER A 320 -3.84 21.38 -12.04
N ASP A 321 -2.51 21.31 -12.18
CA ASP A 321 -1.83 20.43 -13.13
C ASP A 321 -0.93 19.41 -12.42
N LEU A 322 -1.18 18.12 -12.66
CA LEU A 322 -0.41 17.04 -12.07
C LEU A 322 1.07 17.04 -12.52
N GLU A 323 1.37 17.58 -13.71
CA GLU A 323 2.74 17.73 -14.19
C GLU A 323 3.52 18.73 -13.32
N ALA A 324 2.86 19.80 -12.86
CA ALA A 324 3.46 20.73 -11.92
C ALA A 324 3.73 20.07 -10.55
N VAL A 325 2.84 19.19 -10.07
CA VAL A 325 3.11 18.40 -8.86
C VAL A 325 4.32 17.50 -9.05
N ARG A 326 4.46 16.85 -10.22
CA ARG A 326 5.62 15.98 -10.52
C ARG A 326 6.93 16.79 -10.53
N ALA A 327 6.96 17.93 -11.21
CA ALA A 327 8.14 18.80 -11.25
C ALA A 327 8.50 19.33 -9.85
N CYS A 328 7.48 19.77 -9.09
CA CYS A 328 7.65 20.31 -7.74
C CYS A 328 8.12 19.23 -6.74
N ALA A 329 7.57 18.02 -6.81
CA ALA A 329 8.01 16.90 -5.98
C ALA A 329 9.50 16.58 -6.21
N CYS A 330 9.94 16.47 -7.45
CA CYS A 330 11.34 16.23 -7.77
C CYS A 330 12.26 17.37 -7.26
N ALA A 331 11.86 18.63 -7.41
CA ALA A 331 12.60 19.79 -6.91
C ALA A 331 12.73 19.78 -5.38
N LEU A 332 11.63 19.51 -4.67
CA LEU A 332 11.60 19.48 -3.21
C LEU A 332 12.33 18.27 -2.62
N TRP A 333 12.20 17.08 -3.23
CA TRP A 333 12.95 15.89 -2.80
C TRP A 333 14.46 16.11 -2.95
N GLU A 334 14.88 16.76 -4.02
CA GLU A 334 16.29 17.11 -4.18
C GLU A 334 16.74 18.15 -3.14
N TYR A 335 15.92 19.17 -2.86
CA TYR A 335 16.19 20.15 -1.81
C TYR A 335 16.32 19.47 -0.44
N GLN A 336 15.39 18.60 -0.07
CA GLN A 336 15.42 17.81 1.16
C GLN A 336 16.68 16.93 1.26
N ASP A 337 17.04 16.22 0.19
CA ASP A 337 18.19 15.31 0.19
C ASP A 337 19.54 16.05 0.26
N ARG A 338 19.57 17.34 -0.10
CA ARG A 338 20.71 18.23 0.10
C ARG A 338 20.76 18.85 1.49
N GLY A 339 19.80 18.52 2.37
CA GLY A 339 19.72 19.03 3.74
C GLY A 339 19.01 20.37 3.86
N GLY A 340 18.14 20.70 2.91
CA GLY A 340 17.31 21.90 2.96
C GLY A 340 16.31 21.83 4.13
N ASP A 341 15.98 22.99 4.68
CA ASP A 341 15.05 23.13 5.80
C ASP A 341 13.60 22.98 5.30
N MET A 342 13.00 21.83 5.58
CA MET A 342 11.64 21.52 5.16
C MET A 342 10.58 22.23 6.01
N ASP A 343 10.90 22.66 7.22
CA ASP A 343 9.97 23.37 8.11
C ASP A 343 9.78 24.84 7.70
N ALA A 344 10.77 25.41 6.98
CA ALA A 344 10.72 26.77 6.46
C ALA A 344 9.95 26.92 5.14
N LEU A 345 9.51 25.79 4.52
CA LEU A 345 8.86 25.79 3.21
C LEU A 345 7.44 26.36 3.26
N ASN A 346 7.14 27.23 2.29
CA ASN A 346 5.77 27.58 1.95
C ASN A 346 5.34 26.76 0.72
N LEU A 347 4.66 25.64 0.96
CA LEU A 347 4.28 24.70 -0.10
C LEU A 347 3.15 25.28 -0.96
N PRO A 348 3.19 25.07 -2.29
CA PRO A 348 2.07 25.40 -3.17
C PRO A 348 0.78 24.63 -2.81
N ALA A 349 -0.34 25.31 -2.84
CA ALA A 349 -1.66 24.72 -2.60
C ALA A 349 -2.23 24.17 -3.91
N PHE A 350 -1.82 22.97 -4.29
CA PHE A 350 -2.36 22.29 -5.47
C PHE A 350 -3.80 21.84 -5.27
N VAL A 351 -4.60 21.97 -6.32
CA VAL A 351 -5.99 21.48 -6.42
C VAL A 351 -6.02 20.41 -7.52
N ILE A 352 -5.59 19.19 -7.19
CA ILE A 352 -5.55 18.04 -8.10
C ILE A 352 -6.55 16.99 -7.62
N GLY A 353 -7.35 16.48 -8.53
CA GLY A 353 -8.35 15.44 -8.26
C GLY A 353 -9.45 15.94 -7.33
N ALA A 354 -10.67 15.90 -7.75
CA ALA A 354 -11.84 16.12 -6.90
C ALA A 354 -12.40 14.79 -6.41
#